data_48dea69f45ee959bbf496921c7953417
#
_entry.id   48dea69f45ee959bbf496921c7953417
#
_cell.length_a   1.000
_cell.length_b   1.000
_cell.length_c   1.000
_cell.angle_alpha   90.00
_cell.angle_beta   90.00
_cell.angle_gamma   90.00
#
_symmetry.space_group_name_H-M   'P 1'
#
loop_
_entity.id
_entity.type
_entity.pdbx_description
1 polymer ?
#
loop_
_entity_poly.entity_id
_entity_poly.type
_entity_poly.pdbx_seq_one_letter_code
_entity_poly.pdbx_strand_id
1 'polypeptide(L)'
;PFMIRSDVVNGVMSFAEMDAMMYKIEGEDLYLIGTSEHSMIGKFKGQLIDEKKLPIAMTSYSPCFRKEVGAHGIEERGLYRVHQFEKQEMVVLCKPEDSEEWYNKMLGYTVEFFRSLDIPVRTLECCSGDLADLKVKSCDVEAWSPRQKKYFEVGSCSILGDAQSRRLGIRAKGKEGNYLVTTLNNTVLATPRGMIAVLENNYQADGSVKIPKALQPYMGGKEIISPKKDK
;
A
#
# COMPACT_ATOMS: atom_id res chain seq x y z
N PRO A 1 -1.90 -14.59 -6.00
CA PRO A 1 -3.23 -15.08 -5.58
C PRO A 1 -3.84 -14.15 -4.54
N PHE A 2 -5.19 -14.14 -4.46
CA PHE A 2 -5.93 -13.33 -3.48
C PHE A 2 -6.25 -14.10 -2.19
N MET A 3 -5.94 -15.37 -2.18
CA MET A 3 -5.99 -16.25 -1.01
C MET A 3 -4.63 -16.87 -0.78
N ILE A 4 -4.19 -16.91 0.47
CA ILE A 4 -2.89 -17.44 0.89
C ILE A 4 -3.04 -18.30 2.13
N ARG A 5 -2.07 -19.19 2.36
CA ARG A 5 -2.07 -20.09 3.52
C ARG A 5 -1.50 -19.42 4.77
N SER A 6 -1.84 -19.96 5.93
CA SER A 6 -1.39 -19.48 7.24
C SER A 6 0.14 -19.35 7.33
N ASP A 7 0.89 -20.27 6.73
CA ASP A 7 2.35 -20.29 6.75
C ASP A 7 2.99 -19.10 5.98
N VAL A 8 2.31 -18.56 4.97
CA VAL A 8 2.70 -17.31 4.31
C VAL A 8 2.27 -16.11 5.15
N VAL A 9 1.02 -16.11 5.66
CA VAL A 9 0.50 -15.03 6.51
C VAL A 9 1.42 -14.79 7.71
N ASN A 10 1.77 -15.85 8.44
CA ASN A 10 2.65 -15.79 9.60
C ASN A 10 4.06 -15.27 9.27
N GLY A 11 4.46 -15.33 8.02
CA GLY A 11 5.75 -14.79 7.57
C GLY A 11 5.72 -13.30 7.25
N VAL A 12 4.57 -12.76 6.82
CA VAL A 12 4.47 -11.39 6.29
C VAL A 12 3.89 -10.38 7.27
N MET A 13 3.26 -10.83 8.35
CA MET A 13 2.67 -9.96 9.39
C MET A 13 2.75 -10.60 10.77
N SER A 14 2.45 -9.84 11.82
CA SER A 14 2.35 -10.37 13.17
C SER A 14 1.06 -11.18 13.37
N PHE A 15 1.04 -12.05 14.37
CA PHE A 15 -0.16 -12.83 14.68
C PHE A 15 -1.34 -11.96 15.11
N ALA A 16 -1.06 -10.92 15.90
CA ALA A 16 -2.09 -9.98 16.38
C ALA A 16 -2.72 -9.21 15.21
N GLU A 17 -1.90 -8.73 14.27
CA GLU A 17 -2.38 -8.05 13.06
C GLU A 17 -3.21 -9.00 12.18
N MET A 18 -2.78 -10.26 12.04
CA MET A 18 -3.48 -11.26 11.26
C MET A 18 -4.91 -11.46 11.77
N ASP A 19 -5.07 -11.70 13.07
CA ASP A 19 -6.37 -11.97 13.68
C ASP A 19 -7.31 -10.77 13.60
N ALA A 20 -6.78 -9.57 13.82
CA ALA A 20 -7.56 -8.33 13.74
C ALA A 20 -7.96 -7.93 12.31
N MET A 21 -7.11 -8.24 11.31
CA MET A 21 -7.26 -7.69 9.97
C MET A 21 -7.84 -8.68 8.95
N MET A 22 -7.44 -9.96 8.98
CA MET A 22 -7.67 -10.88 7.86
C MET A 22 -8.95 -11.70 8.00
N TYR A 23 -9.64 -11.86 6.88
CA TYR A 23 -10.71 -12.87 6.75
C TYR A 23 -10.11 -14.25 6.54
N LYS A 24 -10.54 -15.21 7.34
CA LYS A 24 -10.23 -16.63 7.17
C LYS A 24 -11.38 -17.33 6.48
N ILE A 25 -11.08 -18.25 5.56
CA ILE A 25 -12.08 -19.14 4.95
C ILE A 25 -12.38 -20.26 5.94
N GLU A 26 -13.65 -20.43 6.28
CA GLU A 26 -14.07 -21.48 7.19
C GLU A 26 -13.82 -22.89 6.60
N GLY A 27 -13.27 -23.79 7.41
CA GLY A 27 -12.92 -25.16 6.99
C GLY A 27 -11.63 -25.29 6.17
N GLU A 28 -10.97 -24.18 5.82
CA GLU A 28 -9.78 -24.18 4.98
C GLU A 28 -8.59 -23.48 5.66
N ASP A 29 -7.37 -23.88 5.32
CA ASP A 29 -6.16 -23.12 5.66
C ASP A 29 -5.91 -22.01 4.63
N LEU A 30 -6.90 -21.13 4.47
CA LEU A 30 -6.86 -20.03 3.50
C LEU A 30 -7.35 -18.74 4.15
N TYR A 31 -6.65 -17.65 3.78
CA TYR A 31 -6.94 -16.28 4.21
C TYR A 31 -7.02 -15.36 3.00
N LEU A 32 -8.00 -14.47 2.98
CA LEU A 32 -8.06 -13.40 1.97
C LEU A 32 -6.97 -12.36 2.26
N ILE A 33 -6.26 -11.93 1.22
CA ILE A 33 -5.17 -10.95 1.39
C ILE A 33 -5.69 -9.58 1.81
N GLY A 34 -5.04 -8.95 2.78
CA GLY A 34 -5.26 -7.55 3.15
C GLY A 34 -4.45 -6.58 2.29
N THR A 35 -3.50 -7.09 1.51
CA THR A 35 -2.61 -6.38 0.58
C THR A 35 -1.92 -7.39 -0.34
N SER A 36 -1.61 -7.00 -1.57
CA SER A 36 -0.83 -7.86 -2.48
C SER A 36 0.62 -8.08 -2.05
N GLU A 37 1.13 -7.27 -1.12
CA GLU A 37 2.42 -7.50 -0.46
C GLU A 37 2.55 -8.95 0.03
N HIS A 38 1.49 -9.46 0.68
CA HIS A 38 1.45 -10.83 1.22
C HIS A 38 1.77 -11.87 0.15
N SER A 39 1.13 -11.76 -1.00
CA SER A 39 1.33 -12.69 -2.12
C SER A 39 2.67 -12.48 -2.83
N MET A 40 3.10 -11.23 -2.99
CA MET A 40 4.37 -10.90 -3.65
C MET A 40 5.57 -11.39 -2.85
N ILE A 41 5.58 -11.17 -1.53
CA ILE A 41 6.65 -11.66 -0.64
C ILE A 41 6.55 -13.19 -0.50
N GLY A 42 5.34 -13.71 -0.30
CA GLY A 42 5.10 -15.15 -0.16
C GLY A 42 5.58 -16.00 -1.33
N LYS A 43 5.64 -15.43 -2.54
CA LYS A 43 6.22 -16.06 -3.73
C LYS A 43 7.66 -16.53 -3.52
N PHE A 44 8.42 -15.85 -2.65
CA PHE A 44 9.84 -16.14 -2.42
C PHE A 44 10.09 -17.04 -1.21
N LYS A 45 9.05 -17.53 -0.53
CA LYS A 45 9.19 -18.41 0.62
C LYS A 45 10.13 -19.57 0.35
N GLY A 46 11.14 -19.75 1.22
CA GLY A 46 12.16 -20.81 1.16
C GLY A 46 13.17 -20.66 0.02
N GLN A 47 13.17 -19.55 -0.71
CA GLN A 47 14.07 -19.38 -1.85
C GLN A 47 15.46 -18.87 -1.44
N LEU A 48 16.47 -19.39 -2.13
CA LEU A 48 17.83 -18.86 -2.14
C LEU A 48 18.03 -18.12 -3.48
N ILE A 49 18.05 -16.80 -3.40
CA ILE A 49 18.12 -15.89 -4.55
C ILE A 49 19.60 -15.63 -4.88
N ASP A 50 20.00 -15.67 -6.14
CA ASP A 50 21.31 -15.17 -6.57
C ASP A 50 21.35 -13.65 -6.33
N GLU A 51 22.35 -13.15 -5.57
CA GLU A 51 22.43 -11.72 -5.25
C GLU A 51 22.56 -10.81 -6.46
N LYS A 52 23.02 -11.34 -7.59
CA LYS A 52 23.06 -10.60 -8.88
C LYS A 52 21.68 -10.25 -9.42
N LYS A 53 20.63 -10.91 -8.92
CA LYS A 53 19.23 -10.63 -9.29
C LYS A 53 18.60 -9.56 -8.41
N LEU A 54 19.29 -9.14 -7.34
CA LEU A 54 18.83 -8.05 -6.50
C LEU A 54 19.23 -6.69 -7.10
N PRO A 55 18.40 -5.65 -6.96
CA PRO A 55 17.10 -5.68 -6.32
C PRO A 55 16.01 -6.31 -7.19
N ILE A 56 15.02 -6.96 -6.55
CA ILE A 56 13.80 -7.44 -7.22
C ILE A 56 12.68 -6.47 -6.86
N ALA A 57 12.29 -5.64 -7.82
CA ALA A 57 11.18 -4.71 -7.67
C ALA A 57 9.93 -5.27 -8.37
N MET A 58 8.81 -5.23 -7.66
CA MET A 58 7.53 -5.75 -8.14
C MET A 58 6.43 -4.74 -7.85
N THR A 59 5.39 -4.78 -8.67
CA THR A 59 4.16 -4.05 -8.40
C THR A 59 2.96 -4.93 -8.72
N SER A 60 1.86 -4.72 -8.00
CA SER A 60 0.62 -5.47 -8.18
C SER A 60 -0.59 -4.60 -7.90
N TYR A 61 -1.57 -4.65 -8.80
CA TYR A 61 -2.92 -4.15 -8.56
C TYR A 61 -3.81 -5.32 -8.16
N SER A 62 -4.47 -5.23 -7.01
CA SER A 62 -5.28 -6.33 -6.51
C SER A 62 -6.44 -5.88 -5.63
N PRO A 63 -7.51 -6.68 -5.53
CA PRO A 63 -8.45 -6.57 -4.43
C PRO A 63 -7.72 -6.84 -3.11
N CYS A 64 -8.16 -6.15 -2.06
CA CYS A 64 -7.71 -6.29 -0.68
C CYS A 64 -8.93 -6.43 0.21
N PHE A 65 -8.83 -7.26 1.23
CA PHE A 65 -9.92 -7.58 2.13
C PHE A 65 -9.48 -7.37 3.58
N ARG A 66 -10.20 -6.51 4.33
CA ARG A 66 -9.85 -6.21 5.71
C ARG A 66 -11.11 -6.20 6.58
N LYS A 67 -11.01 -6.76 7.78
CA LYS A 67 -12.11 -6.77 8.77
C LYS A 67 -12.41 -5.36 9.30
N GLU A 68 -11.43 -4.44 9.22
CA GLU A 68 -11.52 -3.07 9.74
C GLU A 68 -11.99 -3.01 11.21
N VAL A 69 -11.57 -3.98 12.04
CA VAL A 69 -11.90 -4.06 13.46
C VAL A 69 -11.29 -2.85 14.18
N GLY A 70 -12.11 -2.15 14.98
CA GLY A 70 -11.66 -0.97 15.75
C GLY A 70 -11.77 0.36 15.00
N ALA A 71 -12.25 0.37 13.76
CA ALA A 71 -12.63 1.63 13.11
C ALA A 71 -13.86 2.24 13.81
N HIS A 72 -13.77 3.52 14.18
CA HIS A 72 -14.86 4.22 14.86
C HIS A 72 -15.02 5.66 14.35
N GLY A 73 -16.26 6.16 14.34
CA GLY A 73 -16.56 7.54 14.05
C GLY A 73 -16.70 7.88 12.57
N ILE A 74 -16.20 9.07 12.18
CA ILE A 74 -16.38 9.59 10.81
C ILE A 74 -15.64 8.75 9.74
N GLU A 75 -14.61 8.02 10.15
CA GLU A 75 -13.83 7.15 9.25
C GLU A 75 -14.61 5.90 8.80
N GLU A 76 -15.65 5.51 9.52
CA GLU A 76 -16.54 4.41 9.13
C GLU A 76 -17.53 4.80 8.02
N ARG A 77 -17.66 6.10 7.75
CA ARG A 77 -18.60 6.61 6.76
C ARG A 77 -17.96 6.81 5.40
N GLY A 78 -18.71 6.47 4.35
CA GLY A 78 -18.26 6.65 2.97
C GLY A 78 -17.23 5.64 2.53
N LEU A 79 -16.20 6.05 1.78
CA LEU A 79 -15.24 5.19 1.11
C LEU A 79 -13.89 5.07 1.82
N TYR A 80 -13.67 5.79 2.93
CA TYR A 80 -12.36 5.87 3.57
C TYR A 80 -11.90 4.52 4.15
N ARG A 81 -12.82 3.80 4.81
CA ARG A 81 -12.61 2.44 5.31
C ARG A 81 -13.72 1.53 4.82
N VAL A 82 -13.33 0.54 4.02
CA VAL A 82 -14.25 -0.45 3.42
C VAL A 82 -13.64 -1.84 3.51
N HIS A 83 -14.47 -2.87 3.64
CA HIS A 83 -14.03 -4.25 3.82
C HIS A 83 -13.37 -4.85 2.59
N GLN A 84 -13.71 -4.36 1.40
CA GLN A 84 -13.10 -4.73 0.13
C GLN A 84 -12.76 -3.47 -0.67
N PHE A 85 -11.53 -3.39 -1.17
CA PHE A 85 -11.05 -2.28 -1.98
C PHE A 85 -9.93 -2.74 -2.92
N GLU A 86 -9.65 -1.93 -3.91
CA GLU A 86 -8.54 -2.15 -4.84
C GLU A 86 -7.32 -1.33 -4.42
N LYS A 87 -6.13 -1.91 -4.56
CA LYS A 87 -4.87 -1.26 -4.18
C LYS A 87 -3.74 -1.58 -5.16
N GLN A 88 -3.00 -0.54 -5.54
CA GLN A 88 -1.71 -0.66 -6.21
C GLN A 88 -0.60 -0.65 -5.18
N GLU A 89 0.14 -1.74 -5.11
CA GLU A 89 1.23 -1.95 -4.17
C GLU A 89 2.56 -2.13 -4.88
N MET A 90 3.63 -1.62 -4.30
CA MET A 90 5.02 -1.92 -4.69
C MET A 90 5.72 -2.69 -3.59
N VAL A 91 6.56 -3.64 -3.97
CA VAL A 91 7.40 -4.43 -3.06
C VAL A 91 8.80 -4.54 -3.65
N VAL A 92 9.80 -4.39 -2.80
CA VAL A 92 11.20 -4.56 -3.19
C VAL A 92 11.88 -5.55 -2.24
N LEU A 93 12.62 -6.50 -2.82
CA LEU A 93 13.61 -7.30 -2.12
C LEU A 93 14.99 -6.77 -2.55
N CYS A 94 15.81 -6.35 -1.60
CA CYS A 94 17.14 -5.79 -1.88
C CYS A 94 18.17 -6.25 -0.87
N LYS A 95 19.42 -5.85 -1.10
CA LYS A 95 20.47 -5.95 -0.10
C LYS A 95 20.17 -4.99 1.06
N PRO A 96 20.61 -5.32 2.30
CA PRO A 96 20.39 -4.43 3.46
C PRO A 96 20.90 -3.01 3.23
N GLU A 97 22.08 -2.86 2.62
CA GLU A 97 22.72 -1.58 2.34
C GLU A 97 21.97 -0.71 1.33
N ASP A 98 21.16 -1.31 0.45
CA ASP A 98 20.39 -0.59 -0.60
C ASP A 98 19.01 -0.13 -0.10
N SER A 99 18.63 -0.48 1.13
CA SER A 99 17.26 -0.30 1.63
C SER A 99 16.81 1.16 1.71
N GLU A 100 17.68 2.06 2.16
CA GLU A 100 17.36 3.50 2.26
C GLU A 100 17.19 4.15 0.88
N GLU A 101 18.01 3.76 -0.10
CA GLU A 101 17.86 4.25 -1.47
C GLU A 101 16.51 3.83 -2.07
N TRP A 102 16.16 2.54 -1.91
CA TRP A 102 14.89 2.03 -2.40
C TRP A 102 13.69 2.63 -1.67
N TYR A 103 13.80 2.83 -0.37
CA TYR A 103 12.76 3.50 0.42
C TYR A 103 12.47 4.89 -0.12
N ASN A 104 13.49 5.72 -0.27
CA ASN A 104 13.35 7.08 -0.78
C ASN A 104 12.76 7.10 -2.20
N LYS A 105 13.21 6.18 -3.06
CA LYS A 105 12.71 6.05 -4.43
C LYS A 105 11.24 5.66 -4.48
N MET A 106 10.84 4.67 -3.68
CA MET A 106 9.45 4.19 -3.62
C MET A 106 8.52 5.27 -3.04
N LEU A 107 8.93 5.93 -1.95
CA LEU A 107 8.20 7.05 -1.36
C LEU A 107 8.02 8.19 -2.38
N GLY A 108 9.07 8.52 -3.12
CA GLY A 108 9.05 9.50 -4.20
C GLY A 108 7.99 9.18 -5.25
N TYR A 109 7.86 7.94 -5.68
CA TYR A 109 6.85 7.54 -6.67
C TYR A 109 5.41 7.82 -6.20
N THR A 110 5.09 7.58 -4.95
CA THR A 110 3.75 7.89 -4.40
C THR A 110 3.52 9.40 -4.35
N VAL A 111 4.50 10.17 -3.90
CA VAL A 111 4.41 11.65 -3.86
C VAL A 111 4.23 12.22 -5.27
N GLU A 112 5.03 11.77 -6.24
CA GLU A 112 4.94 12.21 -7.63
C GLU A 112 3.61 11.82 -8.27
N PHE A 113 3.09 10.63 -7.97
CA PHE A 113 1.78 10.19 -8.45
C PHE A 113 0.67 11.17 -8.04
N PHE A 114 0.55 11.51 -6.76
CA PHE A 114 -0.47 12.45 -6.30
C PHE A 114 -0.23 13.88 -6.79
N ARG A 115 1.01 14.32 -6.88
CA ARG A 115 1.34 15.62 -7.49
C ARG A 115 0.97 15.70 -8.97
N SER A 116 1.10 14.60 -9.71
CA SER A 116 0.67 14.55 -11.12
C SER A 116 -0.84 14.73 -11.30
N LEU A 117 -1.60 14.53 -10.23
CA LEU A 117 -3.04 14.76 -10.15
C LEU A 117 -3.41 16.14 -9.60
N ASP A 118 -2.42 17.03 -9.43
CA ASP A 118 -2.56 18.36 -8.80
C ASP A 118 -3.13 18.30 -7.36
N ILE A 119 -2.86 17.22 -6.63
CA ILE A 119 -3.32 17.02 -5.24
C ILE A 119 -2.20 17.43 -4.29
N PRO A 120 -2.44 18.38 -3.36
CA PRO A 120 -1.46 18.72 -2.32
C PRO A 120 -1.23 17.54 -1.39
N VAL A 121 0.04 17.14 -1.24
CA VAL A 121 0.44 16.05 -0.34
C VAL A 121 1.55 16.50 0.58
N ARG A 122 1.63 15.83 1.74
CA ARG A 122 2.76 15.88 2.66
C ARG A 122 3.20 14.47 3.03
N THR A 123 4.41 14.34 3.53
CA THR A 123 4.93 13.11 4.12
C THR A 123 4.93 13.23 5.64
N LEU A 124 4.57 12.14 6.33
CA LEU A 124 4.56 12.05 7.78
C LEU A 124 5.40 10.85 8.20
N GLU A 125 6.59 11.10 8.73
CA GLU A 125 7.45 10.06 9.29
C GLU A 125 6.81 9.48 10.55
N CYS A 126 6.62 8.17 10.59
CA CYS A 126 6.03 7.49 11.73
C CYS A 126 7.01 7.45 12.92
N CYS A 127 6.56 7.84 14.10
CA CYS A 127 7.33 7.70 15.31
C CYS A 127 7.41 6.22 15.76
N SER A 128 8.39 5.89 16.59
CA SER A 128 8.62 4.50 17.04
C SER A 128 7.43 3.87 17.77
N GLY A 129 6.61 4.69 18.44
CA GLY A 129 5.42 4.20 19.14
C GLY A 129 4.23 3.87 18.22
N ASP A 130 4.30 4.25 16.94
CA ASP A 130 3.25 4.04 15.94
C ASP A 130 3.69 3.08 14.81
N LEU A 131 4.90 2.51 14.91
CA LEU A 131 5.38 1.50 13.97
C LEU A 131 4.70 0.16 14.26
N ALA A 132 4.20 -0.49 13.20
CA ALA A 132 3.76 -1.88 13.28
C ALA A 132 4.94 -2.83 13.57
N ASP A 133 4.65 -3.98 14.18
CA ASP A 133 5.65 -4.91 14.77
C ASP A 133 6.83 -5.29 13.88
N LEU A 134 6.61 -5.37 12.56
CA LEU A 134 7.65 -5.79 11.62
C LEU A 134 8.37 -4.63 10.92
N LYS A 135 7.97 -3.38 11.18
CA LYS A 135 8.53 -2.22 10.49
C LYS A 135 9.74 -1.65 11.24
N VAL A 136 10.79 -1.36 10.48
CA VAL A 136 11.99 -0.65 10.96
C VAL A 136 11.83 0.86 10.77
N LYS A 137 11.23 1.26 9.66
CA LYS A 137 10.98 2.65 9.28
C LYS A 137 9.70 2.72 8.47
N SER A 138 8.91 3.75 8.67
CA SER A 138 7.68 3.99 7.91
C SER A 138 7.43 5.47 7.74
N CYS A 139 6.89 5.85 6.58
CA CYS A 139 6.43 7.19 6.30
C CYS A 139 5.11 7.14 5.55
N ASP A 140 4.12 7.86 6.04
CA ASP A 140 2.84 7.99 5.38
C ASP A 140 2.87 9.14 4.37
N VAL A 141 2.16 8.96 3.27
CA VAL A 141 1.82 10.03 2.34
C VAL A 141 0.38 10.43 2.62
N GLU A 142 0.18 11.69 2.93
CA GLU A 142 -1.14 12.25 3.24
C GLU A 142 -1.56 13.28 2.20
N ALA A 143 -2.80 13.19 1.74
CA ALA A 143 -3.41 14.16 0.83
C ALA A 143 -4.26 15.18 1.60
N TRP A 144 -4.30 16.40 1.10
CA TRP A 144 -5.17 17.46 1.65
C TRP A 144 -6.64 17.18 1.35
N SER A 145 -7.49 17.29 2.37
CA SER A 145 -8.95 17.29 2.25
C SER A 145 -9.50 18.70 2.43
N PRO A 146 -9.93 19.39 1.36
CA PRO A 146 -10.57 20.72 1.48
C PRO A 146 -11.84 20.68 2.32
N ARG A 147 -12.60 19.58 2.26
CA ARG A 147 -13.83 19.38 3.03
C ARG A 147 -13.57 19.29 4.53
N GLN A 148 -12.54 18.51 4.93
CA GLN A 148 -12.21 18.29 6.34
C GLN A 148 -11.23 19.34 6.88
N LYS A 149 -10.58 20.13 6.00
CA LYS A 149 -9.50 21.08 6.33
C LYS A 149 -8.34 20.41 7.08
N LYS A 150 -8.03 19.18 6.72
CA LYS A 150 -6.92 18.39 7.28
C LYS A 150 -6.32 17.45 6.22
N TYR A 151 -5.13 16.96 6.49
CA TYR A 151 -4.52 15.88 5.71
C TYR A 151 -5.06 14.53 6.18
N PHE A 152 -5.13 13.56 5.27
CA PHE A 152 -5.47 12.16 5.55
C PHE A 152 -4.57 11.23 4.76
N GLU A 153 -4.26 10.07 5.33
CA GLU A 153 -3.38 9.07 4.74
C GLU A 153 -3.96 8.50 3.44
N VAL A 154 -3.14 8.51 2.38
CA VAL A 154 -3.45 7.93 1.07
C VAL A 154 -2.47 6.83 0.65
N GLY A 155 -1.33 6.73 1.31
CA GLY A 155 -0.31 5.72 1.08
C GLY A 155 0.69 5.65 2.22
N SER A 156 1.47 4.57 2.27
CA SER A 156 2.49 4.35 3.28
C SER A 156 3.65 3.58 2.67
N CYS A 157 4.88 4.02 2.95
CA CYS A 157 6.12 3.36 2.53
C CYS A 157 6.88 2.87 3.75
N SER A 158 7.37 1.62 3.72
CA SER A 158 8.02 1.02 4.89
C SER A 158 9.24 0.16 4.52
N ILE A 159 10.24 0.19 5.41
CA ILE A 159 11.33 -0.79 5.47
C ILE A 159 10.97 -1.81 6.55
N LEU A 160 10.99 -3.10 6.22
CA LEU A 160 10.74 -4.19 7.17
C LEU A 160 12.03 -4.92 7.58
N GLY A 161 13.19 -4.48 7.08
CA GLY A 161 14.45 -5.15 7.35
C GLY A 161 14.41 -6.62 6.91
N ASP A 162 14.91 -7.50 7.77
CA ASP A 162 14.92 -8.94 7.54
C ASP A 162 13.73 -9.68 8.18
N ALA A 163 12.76 -8.97 8.76
CA ALA A 163 11.69 -9.60 9.53
C ALA A 163 10.88 -10.62 8.72
N GLN A 164 10.45 -10.25 7.53
CA GLN A 164 9.69 -11.15 6.64
C GLN A 164 10.60 -12.23 6.03
N SER A 165 11.79 -11.87 5.59
CA SER A 165 12.72 -12.82 4.97
C SER A 165 13.20 -13.88 5.96
N ARG A 166 13.39 -13.51 7.23
CA ARG A 166 13.71 -14.44 8.32
C ARG A 166 12.61 -15.46 8.56
N ARG A 167 11.37 -15.00 8.64
CA ARG A 167 10.19 -15.84 8.89
C ARG A 167 9.87 -16.75 7.71
N LEU A 168 10.04 -16.26 6.48
CA LEU A 168 9.75 -17.01 5.25
C LEU A 168 10.95 -17.78 4.69
N GLY A 169 12.15 -17.67 5.31
CA GLY A 169 13.35 -18.36 4.83
C GLY A 169 13.87 -17.82 3.51
N ILE A 170 13.69 -16.52 3.23
CA ILE A 170 14.16 -15.88 1.99
C ILE A 170 15.58 -15.41 2.18
N ARG A 171 16.50 -15.95 1.40
CA ARG A 171 17.93 -15.64 1.48
C ARG A 171 18.51 -15.28 0.13
N ALA A 172 19.58 -14.52 0.14
CA ALA A 172 20.42 -14.31 -1.03
C ALA A 172 21.76 -15.05 -0.89
N LYS A 173 22.26 -15.57 -2.00
CA LYS A 173 23.58 -16.18 -2.11
C LYS A 173 24.57 -15.11 -2.56
N GLY A 174 25.32 -14.56 -1.61
CA GLY A 174 26.41 -13.61 -1.86
C GLY A 174 27.76 -14.28 -1.96
N LYS A 175 28.80 -13.46 -2.20
CA LYS A 175 30.18 -13.92 -2.31
C LYS A 175 30.74 -14.43 -0.97
N GLU A 176 30.34 -13.83 0.13
CA GLU A 176 30.80 -14.13 1.50
C GLU A 176 29.88 -15.12 2.23
N GLY A 177 28.87 -15.64 1.55
CA GLY A 177 27.90 -16.57 2.11
C GLY A 177 26.45 -16.15 1.90
N ASN A 178 25.54 -16.89 2.50
CA ASN A 178 24.10 -16.60 2.41
C ASN A 178 23.70 -15.58 3.48
N TYR A 179 22.87 -14.63 3.10
CA TYR A 179 22.31 -13.61 4.01
C TYR A 179 20.81 -13.44 3.80
N LEU A 180 20.13 -12.83 4.78
CA LEU A 180 18.71 -12.49 4.69
C LEU A 180 18.54 -11.20 3.87
N VAL A 181 17.61 -11.19 2.92
CA VAL A 181 17.31 -9.99 2.15
C VAL A 181 16.45 -9.01 2.97
N THR A 182 16.58 -7.74 2.68
CA THR A 182 15.67 -6.71 3.20
C THR A 182 14.44 -6.63 2.31
N THR A 183 13.27 -6.50 2.93
CA THR A 183 12.01 -6.28 2.22
C THR A 183 11.46 -4.88 2.51
N LEU A 184 10.88 -4.28 1.47
CA LEU A 184 10.20 -2.99 1.54
C LEU A 184 8.83 -3.10 0.88
N ASN A 185 7.88 -2.35 1.39
CA ASN A 185 6.59 -2.16 0.76
C ASN A 185 6.24 -0.68 0.60
N ASN A 186 5.37 -0.38 -0.34
CA ASN A 186 4.82 0.95 -0.54
C ASN A 186 3.46 0.88 -1.20
N THR A 187 2.46 1.46 -0.55
CA THR A 187 1.17 1.72 -1.19
C THR A 187 1.29 2.90 -2.12
N VAL A 188 1.21 2.66 -3.42
CA VAL A 188 1.14 3.75 -4.41
C VAL A 188 -0.23 4.39 -4.39
N LEU A 189 -1.27 3.55 -4.41
CA LEU A 189 -2.66 4.00 -4.49
C LEU A 189 -3.59 2.97 -3.83
N ALA A 190 -4.27 3.37 -2.76
CA ALA A 190 -5.51 2.75 -2.32
C ALA A 190 -6.65 3.47 -3.05
N THR A 191 -7.30 2.80 -4.00
CA THR A 191 -8.25 3.41 -4.94
C THR A 191 -9.35 4.23 -4.26
N PRO A 192 -10.00 3.77 -3.16
CA PRO A 192 -11.03 4.57 -2.51
C PRO A 192 -10.50 5.89 -1.94
N ARG A 193 -9.32 5.86 -1.29
CA ARG A 193 -8.71 7.06 -0.72
C ARG A 193 -8.21 8.02 -1.79
N GLY A 194 -7.61 7.50 -2.87
CA GLY A 194 -7.25 8.29 -4.04
C GLY A 194 -8.45 8.95 -4.70
N MET A 195 -9.59 8.22 -4.79
CA MET A 195 -10.82 8.78 -5.32
C MET A 195 -11.37 9.91 -4.44
N ILE A 196 -11.35 9.77 -3.11
CA ILE A 196 -11.72 10.85 -2.19
C ILE A 196 -10.83 12.08 -2.45
N ALA A 197 -9.51 11.89 -2.52
CA ALA A 197 -8.57 12.97 -2.76
C ALA A 197 -8.83 13.70 -4.09
N VAL A 198 -9.06 12.95 -5.18
CA VAL A 198 -9.37 13.51 -6.49
C VAL A 198 -10.69 14.29 -6.46
N LEU A 199 -11.75 13.68 -5.93
CA LEU A 199 -13.08 14.31 -5.90
C LEU A 199 -13.10 15.59 -5.05
N GLU A 200 -12.55 15.53 -3.83
CA GLU A 200 -12.59 16.67 -2.91
C GLU A 200 -11.72 17.85 -3.38
N ASN A 201 -10.56 17.59 -4.01
CA ASN A 201 -9.69 18.65 -4.51
C ASN A 201 -10.16 19.27 -5.84
N ASN A 202 -11.05 18.59 -6.58
CA ASN A 202 -11.50 19.02 -7.90
C ASN A 202 -12.98 19.39 -7.97
N TYR A 203 -13.70 19.36 -6.85
CA TYR A 203 -15.11 19.74 -6.75
C TYR A 203 -15.28 21.24 -6.95
N GLN A 204 -16.23 21.64 -7.81
CA GLN A 204 -16.49 23.02 -8.17
C GLN A 204 -17.80 23.54 -7.54
N ALA A 205 -17.95 24.86 -7.50
CA ALA A 205 -19.11 25.52 -6.90
C ALA A 205 -20.45 25.17 -7.59
N ASP A 206 -20.41 24.80 -8.86
CA ASP A 206 -21.58 24.39 -9.65
C ASP A 206 -21.94 22.89 -9.49
N GLY A 207 -21.23 22.19 -8.62
CA GLY A 207 -21.39 20.74 -8.39
C GLY A 207 -20.68 19.86 -9.40
N SER A 208 -19.94 20.42 -10.34
CA SER A 208 -19.09 19.65 -11.25
C SER A 208 -17.78 19.23 -10.60
N VAL A 209 -17.09 18.27 -11.23
CA VAL A 209 -15.75 17.83 -10.81
C VAL A 209 -14.81 17.96 -12.00
N LYS A 210 -13.75 18.74 -11.84
CA LYS A 210 -12.65 18.79 -12.82
C LYS A 210 -11.91 17.46 -12.86
N ILE A 211 -11.57 16.99 -14.05
CA ILE A 211 -10.72 15.80 -14.21
C ILE A 211 -9.25 16.27 -14.31
N PRO A 212 -8.37 15.84 -13.40
CA PRO A 212 -6.94 16.13 -13.50
C PRO A 212 -6.39 15.80 -14.90
N LYS A 213 -5.51 16.64 -15.43
CA LYS A 213 -4.97 16.47 -16.79
C LYS A 213 -4.39 15.06 -17.03
N ALA A 214 -3.70 14.52 -16.03
CA ALA A 214 -3.11 13.19 -16.11
C ALA A 214 -4.15 12.06 -16.25
N LEU A 215 -5.41 12.28 -15.84
CA LEU A 215 -6.49 11.29 -15.95
C LEU A 215 -7.32 11.45 -17.23
N GLN A 216 -7.30 12.62 -17.88
CA GLN A 216 -8.14 12.90 -19.07
C GLN A 216 -7.95 11.89 -20.20
N PRO A 217 -6.74 11.42 -20.56
CA PRO A 217 -6.54 10.39 -21.59
C PRO A 217 -7.28 9.09 -21.28
N TYR A 218 -7.37 8.71 -20.00
CA TYR A 218 -8.06 7.50 -19.54
C TYR A 218 -9.56 7.67 -19.39
N MET A 219 -10.06 8.91 -19.46
CA MET A 219 -11.47 9.29 -19.37
C MET A 219 -12.07 9.68 -20.74
N GLY A 220 -11.43 9.25 -21.83
CA GLY A 220 -11.88 9.58 -23.20
C GLY A 220 -11.76 11.07 -23.54
N GLY A 221 -10.78 11.76 -22.96
CA GLY A 221 -10.54 13.19 -23.17
C GLY A 221 -11.50 14.12 -22.42
N LYS A 222 -12.34 13.59 -21.53
CA LYS A 222 -13.23 14.42 -20.71
C LYS A 222 -12.42 15.27 -19.73
N GLU A 223 -12.80 16.54 -19.63
CA GLU A 223 -12.17 17.50 -18.71
C GLU A 223 -13.01 17.74 -17.44
N ILE A 224 -14.34 17.49 -17.52
CA ILE A 224 -15.28 17.77 -16.42
C ILE A 224 -16.34 16.66 -16.37
N ILE A 225 -16.68 16.27 -15.13
CA ILE A 225 -17.87 15.49 -14.82
C ILE A 225 -18.94 16.45 -14.33
N SER A 226 -20.00 16.66 -15.11
CA SER A 226 -21.11 17.53 -14.73
C SER A 226 -22.13 16.80 -13.85
N PRO A 227 -22.82 17.50 -12.92
CA PRO A 227 -23.92 16.93 -12.18
C PRO A 227 -25.03 16.49 -13.13
N LYS A 228 -25.78 15.45 -12.76
CA LYS A 228 -27.01 15.09 -13.51
C LYS A 228 -27.98 16.25 -13.39
N LYS A 229 -28.52 16.71 -14.53
CA LYS A 229 -29.68 17.59 -14.51
C LYS A 229 -30.85 16.74 -14.03
N ASP A 230 -31.50 17.16 -12.95
CA ASP A 230 -32.76 16.58 -12.55
C ASP A 230 -33.73 16.75 -13.73
N LYS A 231 -34.35 15.63 -14.15
CA LYS A 231 -35.35 15.62 -15.18
C LYS A 231 -36.69 16.07 -14.60
#